data_1b2e793328e7016840fd37cb893d2486
#
_entry.id   1b2e793328e7016840fd37cb893d2486
#
_cell.length_a   1.000
_cell.length_b   1.000
_cell.length_c   1.000
_cell.angle_alpha   90.00
_cell.angle_beta   90.00
_cell.angle_gamma   90.00
#
_symmetry.space_group_name_H-M   'P 1'
#
loop_
_entity.id
_entity.type
_entity.pdbx_description
1 polymer ?
#
loop_
_entity_poly.entity_id
_entity_poly.type
_entity_poly.pdbx_seq_one_letter_code
_entity_poly.pdbx_strand_id
1 'polypeptide(L)'
;MSSHRKTNILFIILASVVGLCVALGGLFKIMHWPGSNVLIVLGMSSACYVLIGFVIYLCILVGKDKLKPVIYKVFGIVAPVLFAMAGSMLLVGAMFHIMHWPGSIPMLIMGAVFAVPALVATIIALANKNQNKQ
;
A
#
# COMPACT_ATOMS: atom_id res chain seq x y z
N MET A 1 -17.22 12.15 18.54
CA MET A 1 -16.41 11.10 17.86
C MET A 1 -15.23 11.79 17.21
N SER A 2 -13.99 11.47 17.58
CA SER A 2 -12.80 12.20 17.10
C SER A 2 -12.64 12.03 15.58
N SER A 3 -12.19 13.09 14.89
CA SER A 3 -11.95 13.12 13.44
C SER A 3 -11.11 11.91 12.96
N HIS A 4 -10.11 11.50 13.73
CA HIS A 4 -9.25 10.35 13.43
C HIS A 4 -10.02 9.01 13.35
N ARG A 5 -11.03 8.81 14.19
CA ARG A 5 -11.83 7.58 14.15
C ARG A 5 -12.67 7.49 12.88
N LYS A 6 -13.23 8.61 12.43
CA LYS A 6 -13.99 8.66 11.17
C LYS A 6 -13.11 8.35 9.95
N THR A 7 -11.90 8.91 9.92
CA THR A 7 -10.94 8.68 8.83
C THR A 7 -10.51 7.22 8.77
N ASN A 8 -10.22 6.59 9.91
CA ASN A 8 -9.84 5.17 9.95
C ASN A 8 -10.98 4.26 9.45
N ILE A 9 -12.23 4.54 9.85
CA ILE A 9 -13.41 3.78 9.38
C ILE A 9 -13.56 3.92 7.86
N LEU A 10 -13.39 5.13 7.33
CA LEU A 10 -13.45 5.37 5.88
C LEU A 10 -12.41 4.54 5.12
N PHE A 11 -11.15 4.50 5.58
CA PHE A 11 -10.11 3.69 4.95
C PHE A 11 -10.41 2.19 5.02
N ILE A 12 -10.95 1.70 6.12
CA ILE A 12 -11.34 0.29 6.26
C ILE A 12 -12.45 -0.05 5.26
N ILE A 13 -13.47 0.79 5.13
CA ILE A 13 -14.57 0.57 4.18
C ILE A 13 -14.03 0.57 2.74
N LEU A 14 -13.23 1.57 2.36
CA LEU A 14 -12.64 1.65 1.02
C LEU A 14 -11.77 0.42 0.71
N ALA A 15 -10.90 0.02 1.63
CA ALA A 15 -10.05 -1.16 1.47
C ALA A 15 -10.87 -2.45 1.33
N SER A 16 -11.97 -2.57 2.08
CA SER A 16 -12.87 -3.73 2.00
C SER A 16 -13.58 -3.81 0.64
N VAL A 17 -14.09 -2.69 0.13
CA VAL A 17 -14.75 -2.63 -1.19
C VAL A 17 -13.76 -2.98 -2.30
N VAL A 18 -12.55 -2.41 -2.26
CA VAL A 18 -11.49 -2.70 -3.24
C VAL A 18 -11.09 -4.17 -3.18
N GLY A 19 -10.89 -4.73 -1.98
CA GLY A 19 -10.56 -6.15 -1.80
C GLY A 19 -11.65 -7.07 -2.37
N LEU A 20 -12.91 -6.71 -2.19
CA LEU A 20 -14.04 -7.47 -2.71
C LEU A 20 -14.10 -7.42 -4.24
N CYS A 21 -13.82 -6.25 -4.85
CA CYS A 21 -13.74 -6.13 -6.31
C CYS A 21 -12.60 -7.00 -6.90
N VAL A 22 -11.43 -7.01 -6.26
CA VAL A 22 -10.30 -7.85 -6.70
C VAL A 22 -10.63 -9.33 -6.57
N ALA A 23 -11.24 -9.74 -5.45
CA ALA A 23 -11.63 -11.14 -5.22
C ALA A 23 -12.68 -11.62 -6.23
N LEU A 24 -13.71 -10.82 -6.49
CA LEU A 24 -14.73 -11.13 -7.52
C LEU A 24 -14.11 -11.18 -8.91
N GLY A 25 -13.22 -10.23 -9.25
CA GLY A 25 -12.52 -10.23 -10.53
C GLY A 25 -11.68 -11.50 -10.71
N GLY A 26 -11.00 -11.96 -9.67
CA GLY A 26 -10.25 -13.21 -9.64
C GLY A 26 -11.16 -14.44 -9.85
N LEU A 27 -12.29 -14.52 -9.15
CA LEU A 27 -13.27 -15.59 -9.33
C LEU A 27 -13.82 -15.62 -10.76
N PHE A 28 -14.20 -14.46 -11.30
CA PHE A 28 -14.68 -14.36 -12.69
C PHE A 28 -13.63 -14.80 -13.70
N LYS A 29 -12.35 -14.52 -13.41
CA LYS A 29 -11.23 -14.97 -14.25
C LYS A 29 -11.11 -16.50 -14.25
N ILE A 30 -11.23 -17.13 -13.10
CA ILE A 30 -11.20 -18.60 -12.95
C ILE A 30 -12.40 -19.24 -13.67
N MET A 31 -13.57 -18.62 -13.57
CA MET A 31 -14.79 -19.09 -14.22
C MET A 31 -14.89 -18.72 -15.71
N HIS A 32 -13.88 -18.07 -16.28
CA HIS A 32 -13.85 -17.60 -17.68
C HIS A 32 -15.03 -16.68 -18.05
N TRP A 33 -15.60 -15.98 -17.08
CA TRP A 33 -16.72 -15.08 -17.34
C TRP A 33 -16.26 -13.78 -18.02
N PRO A 34 -17.06 -13.24 -18.95
CA PRO A 34 -16.75 -11.97 -19.60
C PRO A 34 -16.75 -10.83 -18.55
N GLY A 35 -15.84 -9.88 -18.70
CA GLY A 35 -15.72 -8.73 -17.78
C GLY A 35 -14.75 -8.92 -16.60
N SER A 36 -14.21 -10.12 -16.39
CA SER A 36 -13.22 -10.38 -15.32
C SER A 36 -12.01 -9.42 -15.38
N ASN A 37 -11.50 -9.14 -16.57
CA ASN A 37 -10.35 -8.24 -16.76
C ASN A 37 -10.68 -6.81 -16.32
N VAL A 38 -11.89 -6.32 -16.61
CA VAL A 38 -12.33 -4.98 -16.19
C VAL A 38 -12.41 -4.88 -14.67
N LEU A 39 -12.97 -5.89 -14.00
CA LEU A 39 -13.04 -5.91 -12.53
C LEU A 39 -11.65 -5.94 -11.88
N ILE A 40 -10.73 -6.74 -12.43
CA ILE A 40 -9.35 -6.83 -11.92
C ILE A 40 -8.65 -5.48 -12.08
N VAL A 41 -8.74 -4.87 -13.27
CA VAL A 41 -8.11 -3.57 -13.54
C VAL A 41 -8.67 -2.50 -12.61
N LEU A 42 -9.99 -2.39 -12.48
CA LEU A 42 -10.64 -1.43 -11.59
C LEU A 42 -10.28 -1.68 -10.13
N GLY A 43 -10.30 -2.92 -9.67
CA GLY A 43 -9.97 -3.28 -8.29
C GLY A 43 -8.51 -2.95 -7.96
N MET A 44 -7.56 -3.37 -8.80
CA MET A 44 -6.14 -3.13 -8.54
C MET A 44 -5.74 -1.67 -8.70
N SER A 45 -6.27 -0.94 -9.68
CA SER A 45 -6.01 0.51 -9.77
C SER A 45 -6.58 1.26 -8.57
N SER A 46 -7.78 0.92 -8.12
CA SER A 46 -8.37 1.50 -6.90
C SER A 46 -7.54 1.18 -5.66
N ALA A 47 -6.97 -0.03 -5.56
CA ALA A 47 -6.07 -0.40 -4.46
C ALA A 47 -4.84 0.50 -4.38
N CYS A 48 -4.23 0.85 -5.53
CA CYS A 48 -3.11 1.79 -5.58
C CYS A 48 -3.50 3.17 -5.03
N TYR A 49 -4.66 3.71 -5.41
CA TYR A 49 -5.13 5.00 -4.89
C TYR A 49 -5.40 4.97 -3.38
N VAL A 50 -6.03 3.91 -2.87
CA VAL A 50 -6.27 3.73 -1.43
C VAL A 50 -4.94 3.67 -0.67
N LEU A 51 -3.96 2.96 -1.21
CA LEU A 51 -2.63 2.82 -0.62
C LEU A 51 -1.88 4.15 -0.59
N ILE A 52 -1.90 4.93 -1.67
CA ILE A 52 -1.31 6.27 -1.73
C ILE A 52 -2.00 7.20 -0.72
N GLY A 53 -3.33 7.21 -0.68
CA GLY A 53 -4.09 8.01 0.30
C GLY A 53 -3.78 7.65 1.74
N PHE A 54 -3.62 6.35 2.04
CA PHE A 54 -3.21 5.88 3.36
C PHE A 54 -1.81 6.35 3.75
N VAL A 55 -0.86 6.32 2.81
CA VAL A 55 0.51 6.83 3.04
C VAL A 55 0.51 8.32 3.32
N ILE A 56 -0.22 9.12 2.54
CA ILE A 56 -0.36 10.56 2.78
C ILE A 56 -0.92 10.81 4.18
N TYR A 57 -1.94 10.05 4.58
CA TYR A 57 -2.52 10.12 5.92
C TYR A 57 -1.49 9.82 7.01
N LEU A 58 -0.69 8.74 6.85
CA LEU A 58 0.38 8.40 7.80
C LEU A 58 1.46 9.49 7.86
N CYS A 59 1.86 10.06 6.73
CA CYS A 59 2.84 11.15 6.68
C CYS A 59 2.35 12.39 7.44
N ILE A 60 1.08 12.76 7.29
CA ILE A 60 0.48 13.88 8.02
C ILE A 60 0.45 13.59 9.53
N LEU A 61 0.15 12.36 9.92
CA LEU A 61 0.07 11.95 11.32
C LEU A 61 1.43 12.00 12.00
N VAL A 62 2.48 11.53 11.34
CA VAL A 62 3.86 11.57 11.83
C VAL A 62 4.40 13.00 11.85
N GLY A 63 4.07 13.81 10.85
CA GLY A 63 4.53 15.21 10.75
C GLY A 63 4.00 16.13 11.84
N LYS A 64 2.85 15.81 12.44
CA LYS A 64 2.23 16.61 13.53
C LYS A 64 2.94 16.50 14.88
N ASP A 65 3.77 15.49 15.07
CA ASP A 65 4.41 15.23 16.37
C ASP A 65 5.70 16.04 16.50
N LYS A 66 5.62 17.21 17.17
CA LYS A 66 6.73 18.17 17.33
C LYS A 66 7.84 17.70 18.26
N LEU A 67 7.57 16.71 19.12
CA LEU A 67 8.49 16.24 20.16
C LEU A 67 9.44 15.12 19.70
N LYS A 68 9.26 14.60 18.49
CA LYS A 68 10.08 13.48 18.01
C LYS A 68 11.36 13.96 17.34
N PRO A 69 12.49 13.26 17.54
CA PRO A 69 13.75 13.58 16.88
C PRO A 69 13.60 13.51 15.35
N VAL A 70 14.39 14.33 14.65
CA VAL A 70 14.33 14.47 13.19
C VAL A 70 14.46 13.12 12.48
N ILE A 71 15.34 12.25 12.97
CA ILE A 71 15.56 10.90 12.45
C ILE A 71 14.26 10.09 12.46
N TYR A 72 13.52 10.10 13.56
CA TYR A 72 12.24 9.38 13.66
C TYR A 72 11.20 9.90 12.66
N LYS A 73 11.15 11.22 12.43
CA LYS A 73 10.26 11.84 11.45
C LYS A 73 10.65 11.42 10.02
N VAL A 74 11.93 11.44 9.69
CA VAL A 74 12.43 11.06 8.36
C VAL A 74 12.08 9.59 8.07
N PHE A 75 12.45 8.67 8.96
CA PHE A 75 12.14 7.25 8.74
C PHE A 75 10.65 6.95 8.81
N GLY A 76 9.89 7.66 9.65
CA GLY A 76 8.44 7.55 9.72
C GLY A 76 7.70 8.02 8.46
N ILE A 77 8.33 8.86 7.62
CA ILE A 77 7.81 9.29 6.34
C ILE A 77 8.34 8.41 5.21
N VAL A 78 9.65 8.13 5.21
CA VAL A 78 10.32 7.35 4.15
C VAL A 78 9.80 5.91 4.09
N ALA A 79 9.63 5.25 5.23
CA ALA A 79 9.15 3.87 5.26
C ALA A 79 7.78 3.69 4.57
N PRO A 80 6.72 4.44 4.93
CA PRO A 80 5.43 4.28 4.27
C PRO A 80 5.45 4.67 2.79
N VAL A 81 6.28 5.66 2.38
CA VAL A 81 6.44 6.01 0.97
C VAL A 81 7.05 4.86 0.17
N LEU A 82 8.12 4.25 0.68
CA LEU A 82 8.75 3.08 0.05
C LEU A 82 7.79 1.88 -0.01
N PHE A 83 6.99 1.65 1.05
CA PHE A 83 5.95 0.62 1.04
C PHE A 83 4.87 0.88 -0.02
N ALA A 84 4.47 2.14 -0.21
CA ALA A 84 3.51 2.48 -1.25
C ALA A 84 4.07 2.21 -2.65
N MET A 85 5.32 2.60 -2.90
CA MET A 85 6.00 2.36 -4.17
C MET A 85 6.14 0.85 -4.44
N ALA A 86 6.62 0.10 -3.46
CA ALA A 86 6.73 -1.36 -3.57
C ALA A 86 5.37 -2.01 -3.81
N GLY A 87 4.38 -1.66 -2.99
CA GLY A 87 3.02 -2.21 -3.07
C GLY A 87 2.34 -1.92 -4.40
N SER A 88 2.43 -0.68 -4.90
CA SER A 88 1.84 -0.31 -6.20
C SER A 88 2.49 -1.05 -7.36
N MET A 89 3.81 -1.19 -7.36
CA MET A 89 4.53 -1.94 -8.40
C MET A 89 4.20 -3.44 -8.35
N LEU A 90 4.10 -4.03 -7.16
CA LEU A 90 3.69 -5.42 -7.01
C LEU A 90 2.25 -5.65 -7.48
N LEU A 91 1.32 -4.75 -7.14
CA LEU A 91 -0.07 -4.84 -7.58
C LEU A 91 -0.20 -4.74 -9.10
N VAL A 92 0.45 -3.74 -9.72
CA VAL A 92 0.43 -3.57 -11.17
C VAL A 92 1.14 -4.73 -11.88
N GLY A 93 2.28 -5.19 -11.34
CA GLY A 93 2.99 -6.35 -11.86
C GLY A 93 2.17 -7.64 -11.79
N ALA A 94 1.46 -7.86 -10.68
CA ALA A 94 0.54 -9.00 -10.53
C ALA A 94 -0.63 -8.91 -11.51
N MET A 95 -1.21 -7.72 -11.70
CA MET A 95 -2.26 -7.48 -12.69
C MET A 95 -1.78 -7.85 -14.10
N PHE A 96 -0.60 -7.37 -14.51
CA PHE A 96 -0.02 -7.68 -15.82
C PHE A 96 0.26 -9.17 -15.97
N HIS A 97 0.71 -9.82 -14.90
CA HIS A 97 0.93 -11.26 -14.90
C HIS A 97 -0.37 -12.05 -15.11
N ILE A 98 -1.44 -11.70 -14.40
CA ILE A 98 -2.76 -12.34 -14.54
C ILE A 98 -3.35 -12.12 -15.93
N MET A 99 -3.11 -10.95 -16.53
CA MET A 99 -3.60 -10.61 -17.87
C MET A 99 -2.68 -11.11 -18.99
N HIS A 100 -1.56 -11.76 -18.66
CA HIS A 100 -0.53 -12.23 -19.61
C HIS A 100 0.05 -11.08 -20.46
N TRP A 101 0.12 -9.86 -19.89
CA TRP A 101 0.71 -8.72 -20.56
C TRP A 101 2.24 -8.72 -20.42
N PRO A 102 2.96 -8.30 -21.47
CA PRO A 102 4.41 -8.18 -21.40
C PRO A 102 4.81 -7.11 -20.35
N GLY A 103 5.92 -7.35 -19.66
CA GLY A 103 6.44 -6.41 -18.65
C GLY A 103 6.04 -6.72 -17.20
N SER A 104 5.28 -7.79 -16.94
CA SER A 104 4.94 -8.21 -15.57
C SER A 104 6.15 -8.54 -14.71
N ILE A 105 7.13 -9.27 -15.26
CA ILE A 105 8.32 -9.72 -14.53
C ILE A 105 9.18 -8.54 -14.07
N PRO A 106 9.58 -7.56 -14.93
CA PRO A 106 10.33 -6.39 -14.47
C PRO A 106 9.60 -5.59 -13.39
N MET A 107 8.28 -5.43 -13.47
CA MET A 107 7.50 -4.72 -12.43
C MET A 107 7.50 -5.46 -11.09
N LEU A 108 7.37 -6.79 -11.09
CA LEU A 108 7.45 -7.60 -9.88
C LEU A 108 8.84 -7.53 -9.25
N ILE A 109 9.90 -7.60 -10.06
CA ILE A 109 11.29 -7.46 -9.58
C ILE A 109 11.50 -6.07 -8.96
N MET A 110 11.07 -5.00 -9.63
CA MET A 110 11.19 -3.63 -9.11
C MET A 110 10.42 -3.47 -7.79
N GLY A 111 9.21 -4.00 -7.71
CA GLY A 111 8.43 -4.02 -6.47
C GLY A 111 9.15 -4.72 -5.32
N ALA A 112 9.77 -5.87 -5.58
CA ALA A 112 10.58 -6.60 -4.60
C ALA A 112 11.82 -5.81 -4.18
N VAL A 113 12.52 -5.16 -5.12
CA VAL A 113 13.69 -4.30 -4.84
C VAL A 113 13.32 -3.14 -3.92
N PHE A 114 12.17 -2.49 -4.12
CA PHE A 114 11.70 -1.42 -3.22
C PHE A 114 11.18 -1.95 -1.87
N ALA A 115 10.72 -3.18 -1.78
CA ALA A 115 10.26 -3.78 -0.53
C ALA A 115 11.39 -3.96 0.49
N VAL A 116 12.62 -4.29 0.04
CA VAL A 116 13.76 -4.48 0.93
C VAL A 116 14.11 -3.20 1.72
N PRO A 117 14.37 -2.04 1.10
CA PRO A 117 14.65 -0.82 1.83
C PRO A 117 13.44 -0.33 2.65
N ALA A 118 12.20 -0.63 2.22
CA ALA A 118 11.01 -0.34 3.00
C ALA A 118 10.99 -1.11 4.33
N LEU A 119 11.32 -2.41 4.30
CA LEU A 119 11.45 -3.22 5.51
C LEU A 119 12.55 -2.71 6.44
N VAL A 120 13.74 -2.41 5.89
CA VAL A 120 14.86 -1.86 6.67
C VAL A 120 14.47 -0.54 7.34
N ALA A 121 13.86 0.39 6.59
CA ALA A 121 13.40 1.67 7.13
C ALA A 121 12.37 1.48 8.25
N THR A 122 11.47 0.50 8.11
CA THR A 122 10.48 0.17 9.15
C THR A 122 11.12 -0.37 10.42
N ILE A 123 12.09 -1.28 10.28
CA ILE A 123 12.83 -1.85 11.42
C ILE A 123 13.56 -0.74 12.19
N ILE A 124 14.24 0.18 11.49
CA ILE A 124 14.91 1.33 12.09
C ILE A 124 13.91 2.23 12.81
N ALA A 125 12.76 2.52 12.19
CA ALA A 125 11.72 3.34 12.81
C ALA A 125 11.15 2.71 14.09
N LEU A 126 10.97 1.39 14.11
CA LEU A 126 10.48 0.64 15.27
C LEU A 126 11.54 0.55 16.37
N ALA A 127 12.81 0.30 16.02
CA ALA A 127 13.91 0.23 16.98
C ALA A 127 14.07 1.56 17.73
N ASN A 128 14.06 2.68 17.00
CA ASN A 128 14.15 4.01 17.61
C ASN A 128 12.92 4.36 18.48
N LYS A 129 11.74 3.81 18.18
CA LYS A 129 10.54 3.98 19.01
C LYS A 129 10.68 3.33 20.37
N ASN A 130 11.34 2.19 20.45
CA ASN A 130 11.52 1.46 21.70
C ASN A 130 12.56 2.13 22.62
N GLN A 131 13.60 2.75 22.06
CA GLN A 131 14.61 3.46 22.86
C GLN A 131 14.05 4.74 23.53
N ASN A 132 13.05 5.38 22.96
CA ASN A 132 12.44 6.58 23.55
C ASN A 132 11.38 6.28 24.63
N LYS A 133 11.16 5.02 24.98
CA LYS A 133 10.24 4.61 26.05
C LYS A 133 10.95 4.24 27.37
N GLN A 134 12.28 4.16 27.36
CA GLN A 134 13.12 4.01 28.54
C GLN A 134 13.59 5.37 29.05
#